data_2d73e3032e86bd2d9555d9cb1b425ffd
#
_entry.id   2d73e3032e86bd2d9555d9cb1b425ffd
#
_cell.length_a   1.000
_cell.length_b   1.000
_cell.length_c   1.000
_cell.angle_alpha   90.00
_cell.angle_beta   90.00
_cell.angle_gamma   90.00
#
_symmetry.space_group_name_H-M   'P 1'
#
loop_
_entity.id
_entity.type
_entity.pdbx_description
1 polymer ?
#
loop_
_entity_poly.entity_id
_entity_poly.type
_entity_poly.pdbx_seq_one_letter_code
_entity_poly.pdbx_strand_id
1 'polypeptide(L)'
;MHWSGGLHANRSVACTACHQIHTEQDKVRNRITQAEVCFNCHKELRTLINRPSRHPIREGKVICSDCHNPHGSAGPSKMIRDSVNETCFTCHMEKRGPFVYNHPPAQENCAICHNPHGTTAPNLLRSRSPFLCQECHEPNTHQGSSGTLTGSYARNTLARGCLNCHTQVHGSNNHENVRNESMFQR
;
A
#
# COMPACT_ATOMS: atom_id res chain seq x y z
N MET A 1 -13.63 -22.70 1.66
CA MET A 1 -13.99 -21.82 0.53
C MET A 1 -15.18 -20.98 0.98
N HIS A 2 -15.06 -19.65 1.01
CA HIS A 2 -16.09 -18.73 1.51
C HIS A 2 -16.96 -18.17 0.37
N TRP A 3 -17.29 -19.00 -0.64
CA TRP A 3 -18.07 -18.54 -1.79
C TRP A 3 -19.45 -18.05 -1.38
N SER A 4 -20.19 -18.87 -0.62
CA SER A 4 -21.49 -18.47 -0.10
C SER A 4 -21.36 -17.23 0.81
N GLY A 5 -22.07 -16.16 0.47
CA GLY A 5 -21.96 -14.87 1.15
C GLY A 5 -20.79 -13.99 0.65
N GLY A 6 -19.95 -14.49 -0.26
CA GLY A 6 -18.92 -13.66 -0.90
C GLY A 6 -19.50 -12.61 -1.86
N LEU A 7 -18.76 -11.51 -2.10
CA LEU A 7 -19.25 -10.42 -2.97
C LEU A 7 -19.57 -10.90 -4.39
N HIS A 8 -18.73 -11.75 -4.98
CA HIS A 8 -18.97 -12.28 -6.32
C HIS A 8 -20.21 -13.16 -6.35
N ALA A 9 -20.38 -14.02 -5.34
CA ALA A 9 -21.59 -14.85 -5.22
C ALA A 9 -22.86 -13.98 -5.06
N ASN A 10 -22.81 -12.97 -4.19
CA ASN A 10 -23.94 -12.06 -3.96
C ASN A 10 -24.27 -11.19 -5.19
N ARG A 11 -23.34 -11.05 -6.12
CA ARG A 11 -23.53 -10.39 -7.42
C ARG A 11 -23.83 -11.37 -8.54
N SER A 12 -24.12 -12.65 -8.21
CA SER A 12 -24.46 -13.71 -9.16
C SER A 12 -23.39 -13.93 -10.25
N VAL A 13 -22.12 -13.72 -9.93
CA VAL A 13 -21.02 -13.98 -10.85
C VAL A 13 -20.88 -15.48 -11.03
N ALA A 14 -21.10 -15.99 -12.25
CA ALA A 14 -20.95 -17.40 -12.53
C ALA A 14 -19.47 -17.83 -12.53
N CYS A 15 -19.20 -19.08 -12.16
CA CYS A 15 -17.84 -19.63 -12.18
C CYS A 15 -17.18 -19.48 -13.56
N THR A 16 -17.96 -19.66 -14.62
CA THR A 16 -17.54 -19.55 -16.02
C THR A 16 -17.22 -18.12 -16.46
N ALA A 17 -17.58 -17.10 -15.68
CA ALA A 17 -17.17 -15.72 -15.96
C ALA A 17 -15.65 -15.54 -15.78
N CYS A 18 -15.01 -16.38 -14.98
CA CYS A 18 -13.59 -16.36 -14.72
C CYS A 18 -12.89 -17.63 -15.21
N HIS A 19 -13.49 -18.79 -14.98
CA HIS A 19 -12.89 -20.09 -15.28
C HIS A 19 -13.31 -20.64 -16.64
N GLN A 20 -12.34 -21.18 -17.36
CA GLN A 20 -12.53 -21.88 -18.63
C GLN A 20 -12.14 -23.34 -18.46
N ILE A 21 -13.15 -24.21 -18.19
CA ILE A 21 -12.93 -25.60 -17.78
C ILE A 21 -12.67 -26.58 -18.94
N HIS A 22 -12.95 -26.19 -20.18
CA HIS A 22 -12.76 -27.03 -21.37
C HIS A 22 -11.68 -26.46 -22.32
N THR A 23 -10.65 -25.83 -21.75
CA THR A 23 -9.51 -25.28 -22.48
C THR A 23 -8.22 -25.85 -21.94
N GLU A 24 -7.18 -25.90 -22.77
CA GLU A 24 -5.84 -26.34 -22.36
C GLU A 24 -5.27 -25.51 -21.20
N GLN A 25 -5.63 -24.22 -21.14
CA GLN A 25 -5.20 -23.32 -20.10
C GLN A 25 -6.36 -22.44 -19.61
N ASP A 26 -6.64 -22.54 -18.32
CA ASP A 26 -7.54 -21.62 -17.64
C ASP A 26 -6.82 -20.27 -17.40
N LYS A 27 -7.22 -19.24 -18.14
CA LYS A 27 -6.57 -17.92 -18.13
C LYS A 27 -6.51 -17.29 -16.73
N VAL A 28 -7.51 -17.52 -15.88
CA VAL A 28 -7.53 -16.95 -14.53
C VAL A 28 -6.50 -17.61 -13.59
N ARG A 29 -6.04 -18.83 -13.92
CA ARG A 29 -5.02 -19.55 -13.16
C ARG A 29 -3.58 -19.25 -13.64
N ASN A 30 -3.43 -18.68 -14.80
CA ASN A 30 -2.12 -18.33 -15.34
C ASN A 30 -1.71 -16.94 -14.86
N ARG A 31 -0.52 -16.82 -14.30
CA ARG A 31 -0.01 -15.57 -13.70
C ARG A 31 0.05 -14.39 -14.66
N ILE A 32 0.31 -14.64 -15.94
CA ILE A 32 0.41 -13.59 -16.95
C ILE A 32 -0.97 -13.11 -17.42
N THR A 33 -1.94 -13.99 -17.47
CA THR A 33 -3.26 -13.67 -18.06
C THR A 33 -4.35 -13.42 -17.00
N GLN A 34 -4.10 -13.73 -15.73
CA GLN A 34 -5.08 -13.59 -14.66
C GLN A 34 -5.68 -12.18 -14.60
N ALA A 35 -4.84 -11.15 -14.62
CA ALA A 35 -5.27 -9.76 -14.50
C ALA A 35 -6.26 -9.37 -15.60
N GLU A 36 -6.07 -9.86 -16.82
CA GLU A 36 -6.98 -9.57 -17.96
C GLU A 36 -8.39 -10.11 -17.71
N VAL A 37 -8.50 -11.29 -17.09
CA VAL A 37 -9.81 -11.85 -16.71
C VAL A 37 -10.51 -10.95 -15.68
N CYS A 38 -9.77 -10.46 -14.67
CA CYS A 38 -10.32 -9.57 -13.66
C CYS A 38 -10.77 -8.22 -14.27
N PHE A 39 -10.03 -7.70 -15.23
CA PHE A 39 -10.31 -6.41 -15.87
C PHE A 39 -11.55 -6.41 -16.77
N ASN A 40 -12.14 -7.55 -17.08
CA ASN A 40 -13.44 -7.57 -17.76
C ASN A 40 -14.52 -6.83 -16.97
N CYS A 41 -14.42 -6.86 -15.64
CA CYS A 41 -15.32 -6.16 -14.73
C CYS A 41 -14.62 -5.01 -13.97
N HIS A 42 -13.39 -5.20 -13.52
CA HIS A 42 -12.61 -4.22 -12.75
C HIS A 42 -11.75 -3.32 -13.67
N LYS A 43 -12.41 -2.60 -14.56
CA LYS A 43 -11.77 -1.81 -15.65
C LYS A 43 -10.86 -0.71 -15.13
N GLU A 44 -11.24 -0.08 -14.00
CA GLU A 44 -10.47 0.98 -13.36
C GLU A 44 -9.08 0.52 -12.90
N LEU A 45 -8.96 -0.73 -12.49
CA LEU A 45 -7.68 -1.31 -12.05
C LEU A 45 -6.68 -1.43 -13.20
N ARG A 46 -7.16 -1.65 -14.44
CA ARG A 46 -6.30 -1.66 -15.63
C ARG A 46 -5.51 -0.36 -15.77
N THR A 47 -6.12 0.79 -15.46
CA THR A 47 -5.44 2.08 -15.49
C THR A 47 -4.39 2.18 -14.38
N LEU A 48 -4.73 1.74 -13.18
CA LEU A 48 -3.84 1.84 -12.01
C LEU A 48 -2.57 1.02 -12.19
N ILE A 49 -2.68 -0.24 -12.64
CA ILE A 49 -1.51 -1.11 -12.83
C ILE A 49 -0.57 -0.67 -13.96
N ASN A 50 -0.96 0.33 -14.75
CA ASN A 50 -0.12 0.92 -15.78
C ASN A 50 0.59 2.20 -15.33
N ARG A 51 0.36 2.66 -14.09
CA ARG A 51 1.03 3.84 -13.53
C ARG A 51 2.52 3.57 -13.29
N PRO A 52 3.35 4.64 -13.22
CA PRO A 52 4.79 4.51 -13.05
C PRO A 52 5.21 3.75 -11.80
N SER A 53 4.52 3.97 -10.68
CA SER A 53 4.76 3.29 -9.41
C SER A 53 3.66 2.26 -9.20
N ARG A 54 3.99 0.97 -9.30
CA ARG A 54 3.04 -0.14 -9.22
C ARG A 54 3.73 -1.43 -8.77
N HIS A 55 2.95 -2.39 -8.31
CA HIS A 55 3.44 -3.76 -8.25
C HIS A 55 3.58 -4.36 -9.66
N PRO A 56 4.51 -5.30 -9.88
CA PRO A 56 4.78 -5.87 -11.19
C PRO A 56 3.71 -6.90 -11.61
N ILE A 57 2.45 -6.44 -11.68
CA ILE A 57 1.28 -7.27 -12.04
C ILE A 57 1.32 -7.62 -13.52
N ARG A 58 1.69 -6.68 -14.37
CA ARG A 58 1.80 -6.90 -15.81
C ARG A 58 2.86 -7.95 -16.17
N GLU A 59 3.88 -8.02 -15.35
CA GLU A 59 5.00 -8.94 -15.50
C GLU A 59 4.71 -10.33 -14.87
N GLY A 60 3.53 -10.52 -14.31
CA GLY A 60 3.11 -11.75 -13.64
C GLY A 60 3.90 -12.11 -12.38
N LYS A 61 4.75 -11.20 -11.89
CA LYS A 61 5.52 -11.40 -10.65
C LYS A 61 4.63 -11.32 -9.41
N VAL A 62 3.64 -10.43 -9.45
CA VAL A 62 2.54 -10.33 -8.51
C VAL A 62 1.24 -10.49 -9.28
N ILE A 63 0.28 -11.21 -8.74
CA ILE A 63 -1.04 -11.40 -9.35
C ILE A 63 -2.15 -11.01 -8.38
N CYS A 64 -3.34 -10.81 -8.89
CA CYS A 64 -4.49 -10.37 -8.08
C CYS A 64 -4.75 -11.31 -6.90
N SER A 65 -4.62 -12.63 -7.12
CA SER A 65 -4.85 -13.65 -6.10
C SER A 65 -3.70 -13.80 -5.08
N ASP A 66 -2.57 -13.14 -5.25
CA ASP A 66 -1.54 -13.09 -4.20
C ASP A 66 -2.00 -12.21 -3.02
N CYS A 67 -2.96 -11.29 -3.25
CA CYS A 67 -3.53 -10.41 -2.24
C CYS A 67 -5.02 -10.65 -1.97
N HIS A 68 -5.78 -11.05 -3.00
CA HIS A 68 -7.23 -11.19 -2.94
C HIS A 68 -7.69 -12.64 -3.13
N ASN A 69 -8.69 -13.06 -2.37
CA ASN A 69 -9.39 -14.33 -2.62
C ASN A 69 -10.73 -14.06 -3.31
N PRO A 70 -10.82 -14.22 -4.64
CA PRO A 70 -12.07 -13.97 -5.36
C PRO A 70 -13.23 -14.88 -4.96
N HIS A 71 -12.93 -16.04 -4.38
CA HIS A 71 -13.93 -16.97 -3.87
C HIS A 71 -14.46 -16.59 -2.48
N GLY A 72 -13.94 -15.53 -1.87
CA GLY A 72 -14.35 -15.03 -0.57
C GLY A 72 -13.32 -15.27 0.53
N SER A 73 -13.27 -14.33 1.47
CA SER A 73 -12.43 -14.37 2.65
C SER A 73 -13.09 -13.58 3.78
N ALA A 74 -12.59 -13.73 5.00
CA ALA A 74 -12.99 -12.94 6.15
C ALA A 74 -12.36 -11.54 6.13
N GLY A 75 -11.21 -11.39 5.47
CA GLY A 75 -10.47 -10.13 5.40
C GLY A 75 -11.19 -9.03 4.61
N PRO A 76 -10.83 -7.76 4.87
CA PRO A 76 -11.41 -6.62 4.17
C PRO A 76 -11.10 -6.69 2.67
N SER A 77 -11.99 -6.18 1.83
CA SER A 77 -11.81 -6.18 0.36
C SER A 77 -11.41 -7.54 -0.22
N LYS A 78 -11.84 -8.64 0.40
CA LYS A 78 -11.47 -10.02 0.04
C LYS A 78 -9.96 -10.30 0.13
N MET A 79 -9.27 -9.65 1.03
CA MET A 79 -7.86 -9.96 1.31
C MET A 79 -7.68 -11.40 1.77
N ILE A 80 -6.55 -12.03 1.40
CA ILE A 80 -6.22 -13.41 1.80
C ILE A 80 -5.92 -13.55 3.30
N ARG A 81 -5.69 -12.44 4.01
CA ARG A 81 -5.47 -12.36 5.45
C ARG A 81 -6.54 -11.49 6.11
N ASP A 82 -6.57 -11.51 7.43
CA ASP A 82 -7.59 -10.83 8.23
C ASP A 82 -7.48 -9.31 8.19
N SER A 83 -6.32 -8.77 7.82
CA SER A 83 -6.10 -7.35 7.64
C SER A 83 -5.30 -7.03 6.38
N VAL A 84 -5.32 -5.75 5.98
CA VAL A 84 -4.47 -5.23 4.91
C VAL A 84 -3.01 -5.42 5.27
N ASN A 85 -2.61 -5.06 6.49
CA ASN A 85 -1.22 -5.16 6.96
C ASN A 85 -0.71 -6.59 6.92
N GLU A 86 -1.47 -7.55 7.45
CA GLU A 86 -1.08 -8.96 7.42
C GLU A 86 -0.94 -9.50 5.99
N THR A 87 -1.75 -9.01 5.06
CA THR A 87 -1.60 -9.35 3.64
C THR A 87 -0.30 -8.76 3.07
N CYS A 88 0.00 -7.49 3.37
CA CYS A 88 1.24 -6.84 2.92
C CYS A 88 2.49 -7.51 3.52
N PHE A 89 2.43 -7.89 4.78
CA PHE A 89 3.55 -8.54 5.49
C PHE A 89 3.88 -9.94 4.98
N THR A 90 3.05 -10.57 4.15
CA THR A 90 3.44 -11.83 3.50
C THR A 90 4.67 -11.68 2.60
N CYS A 91 4.91 -10.48 2.08
CA CYS A 91 6.07 -10.16 1.25
C CYS A 91 6.96 -9.06 1.87
N HIS A 92 6.38 -8.12 2.61
CA HIS A 92 7.06 -6.96 3.21
C HIS A 92 7.28 -7.16 4.72
N MET A 93 7.85 -8.31 5.09
CA MET A 93 8.11 -8.68 6.49
C MET A 93 8.95 -7.64 7.24
N GLU A 94 9.87 -6.97 6.55
CA GLU A 94 10.75 -5.95 7.11
C GLU A 94 10.01 -4.70 7.61
N LYS A 95 8.75 -4.52 7.22
CA LYS A 95 7.90 -3.40 7.67
C LYS A 95 7.01 -3.76 8.87
N ARG A 96 7.01 -5.04 9.27
CA ARG A 96 6.17 -5.52 10.37
C ARG A 96 6.66 -5.05 11.74
N GLY A 97 7.96 -4.96 11.91
CA GLY A 97 8.56 -4.77 13.23
C GLY A 97 8.74 -6.08 14.01
N PRO A 98 8.81 -6.05 15.33
CA PRO A 98 8.51 -4.92 16.20
C PRO A 98 9.56 -3.80 16.14
N PHE A 99 9.09 -2.56 16.30
CA PHE A 99 9.95 -1.39 16.41
C PHE A 99 9.80 -0.77 17.81
N VAL A 100 10.88 -0.20 18.34
CA VAL A 100 10.85 0.55 19.60
C VAL A 100 10.00 1.81 19.45
N TYR A 101 10.16 2.48 18.31
CA TYR A 101 9.40 3.67 17.94
C TYR A 101 8.51 3.35 16.76
N ASN A 102 7.24 3.17 16.99
CA ASN A 102 6.24 2.89 15.96
C ASN A 102 5.64 4.18 15.41
N HIS A 103 5.40 4.21 14.10
CA HIS A 103 4.54 5.21 13.49
C HIS A 103 3.11 4.65 13.44
N PRO A 104 2.17 5.16 14.25
CA PRO A 104 0.86 4.55 14.42
C PRO A 104 0.12 4.26 13.10
N PRO A 105 0.03 5.17 12.10
CA PRO A 105 -0.65 4.88 10.84
C PRO A 105 -0.06 3.69 10.08
N ALA A 106 1.27 3.45 10.18
CA ALA A 106 1.92 2.32 9.55
C ALA A 106 1.53 0.99 10.20
N GLN A 107 1.28 1.00 11.51
CA GLN A 107 0.79 -0.18 12.24
C GLN A 107 -0.70 -0.41 12.05
N GLU A 108 -1.46 0.65 11.80
CA GLU A 108 -2.91 0.59 11.62
C GLU A 108 -3.28 0.02 10.25
N ASN A 109 -2.86 0.69 9.17
CA ASN A 109 -3.22 0.26 7.81
C ASN A 109 -2.26 0.83 6.75
N CYS A 110 -1.56 -0.03 6.04
CA CYS A 110 -0.67 0.36 4.94
C CYS A 110 -1.38 1.21 3.87
N ALA A 111 -2.68 0.97 3.64
CA ALA A 111 -3.47 1.70 2.64
C ALA A 111 -3.77 3.16 3.02
N ILE A 112 -3.47 3.61 4.24
CA ILE A 112 -3.51 5.03 4.61
C ILE A 112 -2.54 5.81 3.72
N CYS A 113 -1.35 5.28 3.49
CA CYS A 113 -0.29 5.94 2.73
C CYS A 113 -0.10 5.37 1.32
N HIS A 114 -0.36 4.08 1.11
CA HIS A 114 -0.06 3.37 -0.14
C HIS A 114 -1.31 2.96 -0.91
N ASN A 115 -1.22 3.01 -2.25
CA ASN A 115 -2.17 2.34 -3.14
C ASN A 115 -1.46 1.20 -3.88
N PRO A 116 -1.71 -0.06 -3.51
CA PRO A 116 -0.98 -1.20 -4.04
C PRO A 116 -1.22 -1.47 -5.53
N HIS A 117 -2.29 -0.95 -6.10
CA HIS A 117 -2.59 -1.14 -7.53
C HIS A 117 -1.77 -0.22 -8.43
N GLY A 118 -1.38 0.96 -7.94
CA GLY A 118 -0.50 1.87 -8.67
C GLY A 118 -0.84 3.34 -8.49
N THR A 119 0.21 4.16 -8.52
CA THR A 119 0.15 5.61 -8.33
C THR A 119 1.12 6.34 -9.25
N THR A 120 1.03 7.65 -9.29
CA THR A 120 2.03 8.53 -9.94
C THR A 120 3.13 8.98 -9.00
N ALA A 121 2.96 8.75 -7.69
CA ALA A 121 3.96 9.04 -6.68
C ALA A 121 4.88 7.82 -6.48
N PRO A 122 6.18 8.02 -6.18
CA PRO A 122 7.09 6.91 -5.91
C PRO A 122 6.63 6.06 -4.73
N ASN A 123 7.13 4.82 -4.68
CA ASN A 123 6.85 3.87 -3.60
C ASN A 123 5.36 3.61 -3.35
N LEU A 124 4.53 3.68 -4.39
CA LEU A 124 3.08 3.48 -4.31
C LEU A 124 2.37 4.45 -3.35
N LEU A 125 2.96 5.60 -3.03
CA LEU A 125 2.32 6.59 -2.17
C LEU A 125 1.09 7.18 -2.86
N ARG A 126 0.00 7.37 -2.11
CA ARG A 126 -1.24 7.98 -2.61
C ARG A 126 -1.03 9.41 -3.07
N SER A 127 -0.16 10.13 -2.39
CA SER A 127 0.24 11.49 -2.69
C SER A 127 1.75 11.65 -2.45
N ARG A 128 2.36 12.63 -3.07
CA ARG A 128 3.79 12.91 -2.88
C ARG A 128 4.04 13.60 -1.55
N SER A 129 5.20 13.29 -0.92
CA SER A 129 5.74 14.12 0.15
C SER A 129 6.05 15.53 -0.40
N PRO A 130 5.77 16.63 0.35
CA PRO A 130 5.30 16.63 1.74
C PRO A 130 3.78 16.48 1.91
N PHE A 131 2.98 16.57 0.86
CA PHE A 131 1.51 16.64 0.94
C PHE A 131 0.88 15.47 1.69
N LEU A 132 1.34 14.24 1.44
CA LEU A 132 0.84 13.08 2.16
C LEU A 132 1.06 13.19 3.67
N CYS A 133 2.21 13.69 4.08
CA CYS A 133 2.56 13.83 5.49
C CYS A 133 1.71 14.94 6.15
N GLN A 134 1.43 16.00 5.41
CA GLN A 134 0.65 17.15 5.84
C GLN A 134 -0.85 16.86 5.99
N GLU A 135 -1.33 15.70 5.55
CA GLU A 135 -2.70 15.26 5.84
C GLU A 135 -2.91 15.04 7.36
N CYS A 136 -1.83 14.79 8.11
CA CYS A 136 -1.87 14.56 9.57
C CYS A 136 -0.90 15.45 10.35
N HIS A 137 0.23 15.85 9.74
CA HIS A 137 1.27 16.65 10.39
C HIS A 137 1.20 18.11 9.97
N GLU A 138 1.07 18.99 10.95
CA GLU A 138 1.11 20.43 10.67
C GLU A 138 2.51 20.90 10.22
N PRO A 139 2.62 21.57 9.08
CA PRO A 139 3.91 21.99 8.54
C PRO A 139 4.63 23.03 9.42
N ASN A 140 3.87 23.78 10.24
CA ASN A 140 4.44 24.86 11.05
C ASN A 140 5.06 24.39 12.38
N THR A 141 4.94 23.11 12.72
CA THR A 141 5.45 22.54 13.97
C THR A 141 6.80 21.85 13.80
N HIS A 142 7.45 22.01 12.66
CA HIS A 142 8.78 21.43 12.49
C HIS A 142 9.79 22.14 13.40
N GLN A 143 10.15 21.45 14.48
CA GLN A 143 11.09 21.95 15.45
C GLN A 143 12.52 21.80 14.91
N GLY A 144 13.14 22.91 14.57
CA GLY A 144 14.59 22.99 14.40
C GLY A 144 15.26 23.29 15.74
N SER A 145 16.56 23.14 15.79
CA SER A 145 17.39 23.29 17.00
C SER A 145 17.29 24.65 17.73
N SER A 146 16.47 25.57 17.29
CA SER A 146 16.33 26.93 17.84
C SER A 146 14.92 27.52 17.76
N GLY A 147 13.88 26.68 17.89
CA GLY A 147 12.50 27.17 17.87
C GLY A 147 11.82 27.07 16.50
N THR A 148 10.63 27.60 16.40
CA THR A 148 9.80 27.57 15.19
C THR A 148 10.55 28.11 13.97
N LEU A 149 10.66 27.29 12.93
CA LEU A 149 11.21 27.75 11.66
C LEU A 149 10.26 28.82 11.07
N THR A 150 10.71 30.05 11.05
CA THR A 150 9.97 31.18 10.47
C THR A 150 10.67 31.71 9.20
N GLY A 151 9.90 32.28 8.29
CA GLY A 151 10.44 32.89 7.07
C GLY A 151 10.83 31.90 5.97
N SER A 152 11.85 32.25 5.18
CA SER A 152 12.28 31.50 4.00
C SER A 152 12.89 30.13 4.32
N TYR A 153 13.53 29.98 5.47
CA TYR A 153 14.12 28.71 5.90
C TYR A 153 13.04 27.65 6.16
N ALA A 154 11.95 28.02 6.82
CA ALA A 154 10.81 27.12 7.03
C ALA A 154 10.24 26.63 5.69
N ARG A 155 10.03 27.55 4.75
CA ARG A 155 9.52 27.19 3.41
C ARG A 155 10.45 26.25 2.67
N ASN A 156 11.76 26.51 2.70
CA ASN A 156 12.75 25.66 2.03
C ASN A 156 12.83 24.25 2.65
N THR A 157 12.68 24.12 3.96
CA THR A 157 12.65 22.83 4.66
C THR A 157 11.37 22.07 4.37
N LEU A 158 10.22 22.75 4.45
CA LEU A 158 8.92 22.15 4.23
C LEU A 158 8.64 21.81 2.75
N ALA A 159 9.25 22.51 1.81
CA ALA A 159 9.18 22.20 0.39
C ALA A 159 10.03 20.98 0.01
N ARG A 160 11.02 20.61 0.83
CA ARG A 160 11.75 19.36 0.66
C ARG A 160 10.88 18.18 1.10
N GLY A 161 11.04 17.04 0.44
CA GLY A 161 10.33 15.83 0.86
C GLY A 161 10.74 15.43 2.27
N CYS A 162 9.75 15.22 3.17
CA CYS A 162 9.99 14.82 4.56
C CYS A 162 10.87 13.57 4.65
N LEU A 163 10.71 12.66 3.69
CA LEU A 163 11.47 11.41 3.58
C LEU A 163 12.98 11.60 3.30
N ASN A 164 13.42 12.81 2.97
CA ASN A 164 14.86 13.09 2.85
C ASN A 164 15.57 13.02 4.21
N CYS A 165 14.85 13.28 5.29
CA CYS A 165 15.36 13.21 6.66
C CYS A 165 14.67 12.10 7.45
N HIS A 166 13.33 11.96 7.36
CA HIS A 166 12.55 10.95 8.06
C HIS A 166 12.43 9.67 7.22
N THR A 167 13.51 8.89 7.14
CA THR A 167 13.58 7.70 6.27
C THR A 167 12.92 6.46 6.88
N GLN A 168 12.69 6.45 8.19
CA GLN A 168 12.20 5.30 8.95
C GLN A 168 10.71 5.44 9.35
N VAL A 169 9.89 5.95 8.45
CA VAL A 169 8.47 6.24 8.72
C VAL A 169 7.60 5.03 9.06
N HIS A 170 8.07 3.81 8.82
CA HIS A 170 7.34 2.60 9.21
C HIS A 170 7.59 2.20 10.67
N GLY A 171 8.67 2.71 11.24
CA GLY A 171 9.14 2.46 12.60
C GLY A 171 10.66 2.43 12.65
N SER A 172 11.21 2.70 13.81
CA SER A 172 12.65 2.76 14.05
C SER A 172 13.03 2.11 15.39
N ASN A 173 14.20 1.47 15.38
CA ASN A 173 14.86 0.98 16.59
C ASN A 173 16.03 1.89 17.00
N ASN A 174 16.22 2.99 16.29
CA ASN A 174 17.32 3.92 16.58
C ASN A 174 16.97 4.83 17.76
N HIS A 175 17.83 4.83 18.75
CA HIS A 175 17.64 5.53 20.04
C HIS A 175 18.51 6.80 20.13
N GLU A 176 19.12 7.28 19.07
CA GLU A 176 20.24 8.23 19.17
C GLU A 176 19.90 9.66 19.60
N ASN A 177 18.65 10.01 19.94
CA ASN A 177 18.42 11.35 20.46
C ASN A 177 17.35 11.43 21.55
N VAL A 178 17.79 11.91 22.72
CA VAL A 178 16.98 12.25 23.90
C VAL A 178 15.91 13.33 23.60
N ARG A 179 15.97 13.93 22.42
CA ARG A 179 14.98 14.88 21.92
C ARG A 179 14.23 14.18 20.79
N ASN A 180 12.95 13.93 20.93
CA ASN A 180 12.02 13.28 19.99
C ASN A 180 12.12 13.73 18.50
N GLU A 181 13.10 14.51 18.14
CA GLU A 181 13.28 15.19 16.85
C GLU A 181 13.84 14.29 15.75
N SER A 182 14.42 13.13 16.11
CA SER A 182 15.04 12.22 15.14
C SER A 182 14.44 10.81 15.11
N MET A 183 13.26 10.65 15.65
CA MET A 183 12.64 9.35 15.91
C MET A 183 12.52 8.45 14.67
N PHE A 184 12.42 9.00 13.49
CA PHE A 184 12.32 8.26 12.22
C PHE A 184 13.45 8.60 11.26
N GLN A 185 14.57 9.08 11.77
CA GLN A 185 15.80 9.29 11.01
C GLN A 185 16.67 8.02 11.05
N ARG A 186 17.54 7.91 10.08
CA ARG A 186 18.50 6.81 9.98
C ARG A 186 19.76 7.11 10.76
#